data_fc371efb1f844524b523c7c85e36ab26
#
_entry.id   fc371efb1f844524b523c7c85e36ab26
#
_cell.length_a   1.000
_cell.length_b   1.000
_cell.length_c   1.000
_cell.angle_alpha   90.00
_cell.angle_beta   90.00
_cell.angle_gamma   90.00
#
_symmetry.space_group_name_H-M   'P 1'
#
loop_
_entity.id
_entity.type
_entity.pdbx_description
1 polymer ?
#
loop_
_entity_poly.entity_id
_entity_poly.type
_entity_poly.pdbx_seq_one_letter_code
_entity_poly.pdbx_strand_id
1 'polypeptide(L)'
;MPGGKIYEIDLHGIRHKEAIEVTNNKLQELSSYGSFSLTIITGNSSKLQSLIINEILLNSEFNYYIPSWNLGQIIVEYIKL
;
A
#
# COMPACT_ATOMS: atom_id res chain seq x y z
N MET A 1 -16.20 -9.66 10.78
CA MET A 1 -15.55 -9.54 10.38
C MET A 1 -14.99 -9.63 9.60
N PRO A 2 -14.87 -9.25 9.34
CA PRO A 2 -14.45 -9.29 8.33
C PRO A 2 -13.45 -9.61 7.92
N GLY A 3 -13.22 -9.81 7.76
CA GLY A 3 -12.48 -10.43 7.25
C GLY A 3 -11.23 -10.32 6.67
N GLY A 4 -10.63 -9.48 6.52
CA GLY A 4 -9.31 -9.35 5.98
C GLY A 4 -8.27 -9.30 7.07
N LYS A 5 -7.07 -9.76 6.76
CA LYS A 5 -5.95 -9.61 7.67
C LYS A 5 -5.33 -8.22 7.49
N ILE A 6 -4.62 -7.78 8.52
CA ILE A 6 -3.95 -6.48 8.54
C ILE A 6 -2.44 -6.70 8.43
N TYR A 7 -1.82 -6.00 7.49
CA TYR A 7 -0.38 -6.11 7.23
C TYR A 7 0.23 -4.72 7.19
N GLU A 8 1.55 -4.67 7.29
CA GLU A 8 2.29 -3.41 7.28
C GLU A 8 3.62 -3.61 6.59
N ILE A 9 4.02 -2.64 5.77
CA ILE A 9 5.37 -2.58 5.22
C ILE A 9 5.93 -1.18 5.46
N ASP A 10 7.22 -1.10 5.78
CA ASP A 10 7.90 0.14 6.05
C ASP A 10 8.89 0.44 4.94
N LEU A 11 8.63 1.50 4.18
CA LEU A 11 9.43 1.86 3.03
C LEU A 11 10.29 3.10 3.26
N HIS A 12 10.24 3.69 4.47
CA HIS A 12 11.02 4.90 4.68
C HIS A 12 12.51 4.56 4.59
N GLY A 13 13.28 5.42 3.92
CA GLY A 13 14.71 5.20 3.74
C GLY A 13 15.08 4.24 2.61
N ILE A 14 14.10 3.64 1.95
CA ILE A 14 14.34 2.74 0.82
C ILE A 14 14.30 3.54 -0.48
N ARG A 15 15.14 3.17 -1.45
CA ARG A 15 15.13 3.84 -2.76
C ARG A 15 13.77 3.68 -3.41
N HIS A 16 13.35 4.72 -4.15
CA HIS A 16 12.00 4.73 -4.74
C HIS A 16 11.75 3.54 -5.65
N LYS A 17 12.73 3.18 -6.47
CA LYS A 17 12.57 2.03 -7.37
C LYS A 17 12.36 0.74 -6.60
N GLU A 18 13.14 0.53 -5.56
CA GLU A 18 13.00 -0.65 -4.73
C GLU A 18 11.67 -0.65 -3.98
N ALA A 19 11.26 0.53 -3.50
CA ALA A 19 9.99 0.67 -2.78
C ALA A 19 8.81 0.29 -3.68
N ILE A 20 8.84 0.69 -4.95
CA ILE A 20 7.80 0.33 -5.91
C ILE A 20 7.75 -1.19 -6.10
N GLU A 21 8.92 -1.82 -6.24
CA GLU A 21 8.99 -3.28 -6.41
C GLU A 21 8.46 -4.01 -5.19
N VAL A 22 8.89 -3.61 -4.00
CA VAL A 22 8.46 -4.23 -2.75
C VAL A 22 6.95 -4.12 -2.59
N THR A 23 6.40 -2.93 -2.85
CA THR A 23 4.97 -2.69 -2.72
C THR A 23 4.18 -3.53 -3.70
N ASN A 24 4.59 -3.54 -4.97
CA ASN A 24 3.90 -4.31 -5.98
C ASN A 24 3.91 -5.80 -5.68
N ASN A 25 5.06 -6.32 -5.27
CA ASN A 25 5.18 -7.75 -4.92
C ASN A 25 4.30 -8.09 -3.72
N LYS A 26 4.25 -7.20 -2.72
CA LYS A 26 3.43 -7.46 -1.54
C LYS A 26 1.94 -7.46 -1.89
N LEU A 27 1.50 -6.52 -2.71
CA LEU A 27 0.10 -6.48 -3.12
C LEU A 27 -0.29 -7.70 -3.94
N GLN A 28 0.60 -8.16 -4.82
CA GLN A 28 0.37 -9.38 -5.58
C GLN A 28 0.23 -10.58 -4.66
N GLU A 29 1.13 -10.69 -3.70
CA GLU A 29 1.12 -11.78 -2.74
C GLU A 29 -0.18 -11.78 -1.92
N LEU A 30 -0.53 -10.64 -1.34
CA LEU A 30 -1.68 -10.55 -0.45
C LEU A 30 -3.00 -10.77 -1.18
N SER A 31 -3.12 -10.25 -2.40
CA SER A 31 -4.35 -10.39 -3.15
C SER A 31 -4.60 -11.85 -3.54
N SER A 32 -3.56 -12.66 -3.64
CA SER A 32 -3.74 -14.08 -3.95
C SER A 32 -4.32 -14.86 -2.78
N TYR A 33 -4.18 -14.35 -1.55
CA TYR A 33 -4.72 -15.02 -0.36
C TYR A 33 -6.14 -14.60 -0.03
N GLY A 34 -6.58 -13.44 -0.51
CA GLY A 34 -7.93 -12.96 -0.23
C GLY A 34 -7.95 -11.51 0.22
N SER A 35 -8.95 -11.15 0.99
CA SER A 35 -9.13 -9.78 1.48
C SER A 35 -8.05 -9.38 2.47
N PHE A 36 -7.63 -8.11 2.43
CA PHE A 36 -6.59 -7.61 3.33
C PHE A 36 -6.66 -6.10 3.49
N SER A 37 -5.95 -5.61 4.49
CA SER A 37 -5.65 -4.20 4.66
C SER A 37 -4.13 -4.08 4.81
N LEU A 38 -3.49 -3.26 3.99
CA LEU A 38 -2.04 -3.06 4.02
C LEU A 38 -1.72 -1.62 4.33
N THR A 39 -0.95 -1.39 5.40
CA THR A 39 -0.44 -0.07 5.74
C THR A 39 0.95 0.06 5.14
N ILE A 40 1.13 1.04 4.27
CA ILE A 40 2.42 1.32 3.65
C ILE A 40 3.00 2.56 4.31
N ILE A 41 4.10 2.39 5.04
CA ILE A 41 4.75 3.49 5.73
C ILE A 41 5.75 4.13 4.77
N THR A 42 5.46 5.35 4.33
CA THR A 42 6.31 6.08 3.38
C THR A 42 7.14 7.15 4.06
N GLY A 43 6.82 7.47 5.32
CA GLY A 43 7.42 8.62 5.98
C GLY A 43 6.91 9.90 5.32
N ASN A 44 7.66 10.97 5.46
CA ASN A 44 7.24 12.28 4.93
C ASN A 44 7.56 12.46 3.45
N SER A 45 7.73 11.39 2.70
CA SER A 45 8.08 11.48 1.29
C SER A 45 6.82 11.56 0.42
N SER A 46 6.40 12.78 0.10
CA SER A 46 5.27 12.97 -0.80
C SER A 46 5.57 12.43 -2.19
N LYS A 47 6.84 12.47 -2.59
CA LYS A 47 7.22 11.93 -3.90
C LYS A 47 7.04 10.42 -3.95
N LEU A 48 7.44 9.71 -2.88
CA LEU A 48 7.26 8.27 -2.83
C LEU A 48 5.77 7.92 -2.83
N GLN A 49 4.96 8.66 -2.09
CA GLN A 49 3.52 8.45 -2.09
C GLN A 49 2.93 8.62 -3.48
N SER A 50 3.33 9.70 -4.18
CA SER A 50 2.83 9.94 -5.53
C SER A 50 3.23 8.84 -6.49
N LEU A 51 4.46 8.33 -6.37
CA LEU A 51 4.91 7.24 -7.23
C LEU A 51 4.10 5.97 -7.00
N ILE A 52 3.89 5.60 -5.75
CA ILE A 52 3.11 4.40 -5.42
C ILE A 52 1.68 4.54 -5.93
N ILE A 53 1.07 5.68 -5.70
CA ILE A 53 -0.30 5.92 -6.15
C ILE A 53 -0.38 5.87 -7.67
N ASN A 54 0.49 6.61 -8.36
CA ASN A 54 0.39 6.73 -9.81
C ASN A 54 0.80 5.46 -10.54
N GLU A 55 1.80 4.74 -10.04
CA GLU A 55 2.34 3.59 -10.75
C GLU A 55 1.69 2.26 -10.36
N ILE A 56 1.07 2.19 -9.19
CA ILE A 56 0.50 0.93 -8.72
C ILE A 56 -0.99 1.05 -8.45
N LEU A 57 -1.39 2.04 -7.65
CA LEU A 57 -2.73 2.04 -7.08
C LEU A 57 -3.81 2.67 -7.95
N LEU A 58 -3.47 3.69 -8.71
CA LEU A 58 -4.45 4.50 -9.43
C LEU A 58 -5.30 3.69 -10.41
N ASN A 59 -4.69 2.77 -11.12
CA ASN A 59 -5.38 1.94 -12.10
C ASN A 59 -5.57 0.49 -11.61
N SER A 60 -5.53 0.29 -10.30
CA SER A 60 -5.70 -1.03 -9.70
C SER A 60 -7.12 -1.23 -9.22
N GLU A 61 -7.40 -2.44 -8.78
CA GLU A 61 -8.69 -2.76 -8.14
C GLU A 61 -8.66 -2.52 -6.63
N PHE A 62 -7.53 -2.03 -6.11
CA PHE A 62 -7.38 -1.78 -4.68
C PHE A 62 -7.96 -0.41 -4.32
N ASN A 63 -8.61 -0.33 -3.16
CA ASN A 63 -8.99 0.94 -2.56
C ASN A 63 -7.82 1.46 -1.74
N TYR A 64 -7.62 2.77 -1.71
CA TYR A 64 -6.50 3.34 -0.98
C TYR A 64 -6.82 4.74 -0.51
N TYR A 65 -6.17 5.16 0.58
CA TYR A 65 -6.29 6.52 1.08
C TYR A 65 -5.08 6.83 1.97
N ILE A 66 -4.84 8.14 2.14
CA ILE A 66 -3.85 8.61 3.11
C ILE A 66 -4.62 9.03 4.35
N PRO A 67 -4.38 8.36 5.49
CA PRO A 67 -5.19 8.64 6.68
C PRO A 67 -4.89 10.01 7.27
N SER A 68 -5.93 10.68 7.73
CA SER A 68 -5.77 12.02 8.28
C SER A 68 -4.96 12.05 9.58
N TRP A 69 -4.91 10.92 10.27
CA TRP A 69 -4.15 10.83 11.52
C TRP A 69 -2.67 10.54 11.31
N ASN A 70 -2.26 10.22 10.09
CA ASN A 70 -0.84 9.99 9.81
C ASN A 70 -0.57 10.13 8.31
N LEU A 71 -0.08 11.31 7.92
CA LEU A 71 0.16 11.62 6.52
C LEU A 71 1.38 10.90 5.94
N GLY A 72 2.13 10.18 6.76
CA GLY A 72 3.28 9.39 6.32
C GLY A 72 2.92 7.96 5.96
N GLN A 73 1.65 7.65 5.76
CA GLN A 73 1.18 6.30 5.44
C GLN A 73 0.22 6.32 4.26
N ILE A 74 0.12 5.17 3.58
CA ILE A 74 -0.96 4.91 2.63
C ILE A 74 -1.64 3.63 3.11
N ILE A 75 -2.95 3.66 3.27
CA ILE A 75 -3.72 2.48 3.64
C ILE A 75 -4.32 1.91 2.36
N VAL A 76 -4.05 0.63 2.08
CA VAL A 76 -4.60 -0.06 0.92
C VAL A 76 -5.55 -1.15 1.41
N GLU A 77 -6.75 -1.18 0.86
CA GLU A 77 -7.76 -2.16 1.26
C GLU A 77 -8.26 -2.91 0.03
N TYR A 78 -8.45 -4.20 0.19
CA TYR A 78 -8.93 -5.06 -0.87
C TYR A 78 -9.93 -6.06 -0.30
N ILE A 79 -11.08 -6.12 -0.94
CA ILE A 79 -12.12 -7.09 -0.57
C ILE A 79 -12.27 -8.04 -1.73
N LYS A 80 -11.96 -9.30 -1.47
CA LYS A 80 -12.08 -10.34 -2.48
C LYS A 80 -13.47 -10.95 -2.40
N LEU A 81 -14.17 -10.85 -3.50
CA LEU A 81 -15.55 -11.36 -3.60
C LEU A 81 -15.62 -12.81 -4.06
#